data_ad0ee9d0749e726a421fe7d8ad782e0f
#
_entry.id   ad0ee9d0749e726a421fe7d8ad782e0f
#
_cell.length_a   1.000
_cell.length_b   1.000
_cell.length_c   1.000
_cell.angle_alpha   90.00
_cell.angle_beta   90.00
_cell.angle_gamma   90.00
#
_symmetry.space_group_name_H-M   'P 1'
#
loop_
_entity.id
_entity.type
_entity.pdbx_description
1 polymer ?
#
loop_
_entity_poly.entity_id
_entity_poly.type
_entity_poly.pdbx_seq_one_letter_code
_entity_poly.pdbx_strand_id
1 'polypeptide(L)'
;AATGFTPAPGQVWTQCHSYAFDLSVFEMWGALLHGGRLVVVPESVTGSPADLHALLVAEQVDVLAQTPSAVAMLSTQGLESTTLVVGGEACPAEVVDTWAPGRMMVNQYGPSETTMYVSMSAPLVPGSGPAPIGVPVPRAALFVLDGWLRPVPAGV
;
A
#
# COMPACT_ATOMS: atom_id res chain seq x y z
N ALA A 1 9.99 -15.67 -2.96
CA ALA A 1 8.67 -15.49 -3.57
C ALA A 1 8.59 -14.07 -4.06
N ALA A 2 8.16 -13.84 -5.31
CA ALA A 2 7.94 -12.51 -5.82
C ALA A 2 6.78 -11.90 -5.03
N THR A 3 6.97 -10.72 -4.46
CA THR A 3 5.88 -9.89 -3.96
C THR A 3 4.94 -9.65 -5.14
N GLY A 4 3.64 -9.88 -4.98
CA GLY A 4 2.68 -9.94 -6.09
C GLY A 4 2.46 -8.64 -6.85
N PHE A 5 3.17 -7.55 -6.51
CA PHE A 5 3.04 -6.23 -7.14
C PHE A 5 4.37 -5.78 -7.75
N THR A 6 4.30 -5.38 -9.03
CA THR A 6 5.41 -4.76 -9.76
C THR A 6 4.85 -3.58 -10.56
N PRO A 7 5.42 -2.37 -10.41
CA PRO A 7 5.05 -1.24 -11.25
C PRO A 7 5.19 -1.55 -12.73
N ALA A 8 4.25 -1.05 -13.54
CA ALA A 8 4.23 -1.24 -14.99
C ALA A 8 4.36 0.10 -15.73
N PRO A 9 4.91 0.09 -16.96
CA PRO A 9 5.01 1.30 -17.76
C PRO A 9 3.66 1.95 -18.03
N GLY A 10 3.62 3.29 -17.99
CA GLY A 10 2.45 4.07 -18.34
C GLY A 10 1.36 4.18 -17.27
N GLN A 11 1.52 3.52 -16.12
CA GLN A 11 0.55 3.61 -15.03
C GLN A 11 0.43 5.02 -14.45
N VAL A 12 -0.78 5.36 -14.03
CA VAL A 12 -1.11 6.60 -13.32
C VAL A 12 -1.08 6.34 -11.82
N TRP A 13 -0.23 7.06 -11.12
CA TRP A 13 -0.05 6.97 -9.67
C TRP A 13 -0.45 8.27 -9.00
N THR A 14 -0.84 8.22 -7.74
CA THR A 14 -1.03 9.42 -6.90
C THR A 14 0.15 9.64 -5.98
N GLN A 15 0.44 10.91 -5.71
CA GLN A 15 1.27 11.34 -4.58
C GLN A 15 0.35 12.05 -3.59
N CYS A 16 -0.09 11.30 -2.57
CA CYS A 16 -1.01 11.74 -1.53
C CYS A 16 -0.30 12.14 -0.24
N HIS A 17 0.86 11.56 0.01
CA HIS A 17 1.57 11.73 1.28
C HIS A 17 2.52 12.92 1.25
N SER A 18 2.67 13.57 2.41
CA SER A 18 3.68 14.60 2.61
C SER A 18 5.07 14.06 2.27
N TYR A 19 5.94 14.90 1.71
CA TYR A 19 7.36 14.56 1.46
C TYR A 19 8.14 14.25 2.75
N ALA A 20 7.63 14.63 3.91
CA ALA A 20 8.19 14.25 5.20
C ALA A 20 7.86 12.80 5.60
N PHE A 21 6.95 12.15 4.88
CA PHE A 21 6.56 10.76 5.10
C PHE A 21 7.17 9.87 4.02
N ASP A 22 7.86 8.82 4.43
CA ASP A 22 8.67 7.98 3.54
C ASP A 22 7.88 7.25 2.45
N LEU A 23 6.59 7.00 2.65
CA LEU A 23 5.71 6.42 1.63
C LEU A 23 5.62 7.29 0.36
N SER A 24 5.83 8.62 0.48
CA SER A 24 5.90 9.53 -0.68
C SER A 24 7.01 9.14 -1.67
N VAL A 25 8.09 8.55 -1.18
CA VAL A 25 9.21 8.05 -2.02
C VAL A 25 8.72 6.91 -2.92
N PHE A 26 7.92 5.98 -2.36
CA PHE A 26 7.32 4.90 -3.13
C PHE A 26 6.35 5.43 -4.20
N GLU A 27 5.50 6.40 -3.85
CA GLU A 27 4.53 7.00 -4.76
C GLU A 27 5.24 7.66 -5.96
N MET A 28 6.23 8.51 -5.68
CA MET A 28 6.97 9.25 -6.71
C MET A 28 7.79 8.32 -7.62
N TRP A 29 8.64 7.50 -7.02
CA TRP A 29 9.58 6.69 -7.79
C TRP A 29 8.94 5.44 -8.40
N GLY A 30 7.85 4.95 -7.80
CA GLY A 30 7.03 3.91 -8.41
C GLY A 30 6.49 4.31 -9.78
N ALA A 31 6.01 5.55 -9.91
CA ALA A 31 5.57 6.10 -11.19
C ALA A 31 6.77 6.45 -12.10
N LEU A 32 7.67 7.32 -11.63
CA LEU A 32 8.64 7.98 -12.50
C LEU A 32 9.71 7.03 -13.04
N LEU A 33 10.19 6.06 -12.26
CA LEU A 33 11.20 5.10 -12.72
C LEU A 33 10.65 4.09 -13.73
N HIS A 34 9.32 3.98 -13.86
CA HIS A 34 8.67 3.06 -14.78
C HIS A 34 7.97 3.76 -15.95
N GLY A 35 8.24 5.07 -16.14
CA GLY A 35 7.64 5.86 -17.23
C GLY A 35 6.14 6.06 -17.07
N GLY A 36 5.65 6.06 -15.83
CA GLY A 36 4.27 6.36 -15.49
C GLY A 36 4.01 7.85 -15.32
N ARG A 37 2.75 8.20 -15.01
CA ARG A 37 2.30 9.55 -14.70
C ARG A 37 2.03 9.69 -13.20
N LEU A 38 2.55 10.73 -12.59
CA LEU A 38 2.33 11.04 -11.18
C LEU A 38 1.30 12.20 -11.06
N VAL A 39 0.21 11.94 -10.37
CA VAL A 39 -0.80 12.94 -10.01
C VAL A 39 -0.49 13.43 -8.59
N VAL A 40 -0.01 14.67 -8.48
CA VAL A 40 0.23 15.31 -7.18
C VAL A 40 -1.12 15.77 -6.62
N VAL A 41 -1.52 15.19 -5.50
CA VAL A 41 -2.82 15.48 -4.88
C VAL A 41 -2.67 16.65 -3.92
N PRO A 42 -3.45 17.75 -4.09
CA PRO A 42 -3.42 18.88 -3.17
C PRO A 42 -3.82 18.47 -1.74
N GLU A 43 -3.22 19.07 -0.73
CA GLU A 43 -3.51 18.78 0.68
C GLU A 43 -5.00 18.97 1.03
N SER A 44 -5.65 19.98 0.44
CA SER A 44 -7.10 20.20 0.62
C SER A 44 -7.95 19.03 0.11
N VAL A 45 -7.47 18.29 -0.89
CA VAL A 45 -8.15 17.13 -1.47
C VAL A 45 -7.86 15.87 -0.66
N THR A 46 -6.63 15.68 -0.17
CA THR A 46 -6.29 14.50 0.66
C THR A 46 -7.09 14.46 1.96
N GLY A 47 -7.47 15.61 2.51
CA GLY A 47 -8.31 15.73 3.71
C GLY A 47 -9.81 15.50 3.48
N SER A 48 -10.26 15.37 2.22
CA SER A 48 -11.66 15.17 1.84
C SER A 48 -11.84 13.85 1.08
N PRO A 49 -12.41 12.79 1.72
CA PRO A 49 -12.62 11.52 1.05
C PRO A 49 -13.42 11.61 -0.27
N ALA A 50 -14.44 12.48 -0.30
CA ALA A 50 -15.26 12.66 -1.50
C ALA A 50 -14.48 13.32 -2.65
N ASP A 51 -13.68 14.35 -2.35
CA ASP A 51 -12.87 15.05 -3.36
C ASP A 51 -11.71 14.17 -3.84
N LEU A 52 -11.09 13.44 -2.92
CA LEU A 52 -10.04 12.47 -3.27
C LEU A 52 -10.62 11.37 -4.19
N HIS A 53 -11.77 10.79 -3.84
CA HIS A 53 -12.41 9.80 -4.69
C HIS A 53 -12.72 10.35 -6.09
N ALA A 54 -13.30 11.56 -6.17
CA ALA A 54 -13.60 12.20 -7.45
C ALA A 54 -12.34 12.42 -8.31
N LEU A 55 -11.23 12.83 -7.68
CA LEU A 55 -9.94 12.98 -8.36
C LEU A 55 -9.41 11.64 -8.86
N LEU A 56 -9.43 10.59 -8.04
CA LEU A 56 -8.94 9.25 -8.41
C LEU A 56 -9.68 8.72 -9.65
N VAL A 57 -10.99 8.88 -9.70
CA VAL A 57 -11.83 8.48 -10.84
C VAL A 57 -11.52 9.34 -12.07
N ALA A 58 -11.49 10.67 -11.92
CA ALA A 58 -11.25 11.60 -13.04
C ALA A 58 -9.88 11.40 -13.69
N GLU A 59 -8.84 11.14 -12.88
CA GLU A 59 -7.48 10.92 -13.34
C GLU A 59 -7.21 9.47 -13.79
N GLN A 60 -8.19 8.57 -13.65
CA GLN A 60 -8.06 7.15 -13.97
C GLN A 60 -6.85 6.52 -13.31
N VAL A 61 -6.76 6.63 -11.99
CA VAL A 61 -5.60 6.20 -11.21
C VAL A 61 -5.47 4.67 -11.20
N ASP A 62 -4.31 4.19 -11.65
CA ASP A 62 -3.99 2.76 -11.68
C ASP A 62 -3.44 2.25 -10.34
N VAL A 63 -2.72 3.09 -9.60
CA VAL A 63 -2.10 2.71 -8.33
C VAL A 63 -2.32 3.78 -7.27
N LEU A 64 -2.95 3.38 -6.19
CA LEU A 64 -3.16 4.18 -4.99
C LEU A 64 -2.39 3.57 -3.82
N ALA A 65 -1.49 4.34 -3.21
CA ALA A 65 -0.88 4.01 -1.93
C ALA A 65 -1.58 4.81 -0.83
N GLN A 66 -2.05 4.15 0.25
CA GLN A 66 -2.81 4.85 1.30
C GLN A 66 -2.82 4.04 2.61
N THR A 67 -3.13 4.73 3.72
CA THR A 67 -3.35 4.02 4.98
C THR A 67 -4.70 3.28 4.99
N PRO A 68 -4.83 2.14 5.68
CA PRO A 68 -6.12 1.44 5.82
C PRO A 68 -7.26 2.31 6.32
N SER A 69 -7.01 3.19 7.29
CA SER A 69 -8.04 4.10 7.82
C SER A 69 -8.53 5.11 6.79
N ALA A 70 -7.64 5.66 5.97
CA ALA A 70 -8.02 6.58 4.90
C ALA A 70 -8.81 5.87 3.79
N VAL A 71 -8.37 4.67 3.40
CA VAL A 71 -9.06 3.83 2.39
C VAL A 71 -10.46 3.45 2.86
N ALA A 72 -10.66 3.16 4.15
CA ALA A 72 -11.97 2.83 4.72
C ALA A 72 -13.01 3.95 4.54
N MET A 73 -12.58 5.20 4.33
CA MET A 73 -13.44 6.35 4.09
C MET A 73 -13.78 6.59 2.62
N LEU A 74 -13.13 5.87 1.68
CA LEU A 74 -13.35 6.03 0.25
C LEU A 74 -14.41 5.07 -0.27
N SER A 75 -15.10 5.47 -1.35
CA SER A 75 -15.91 4.56 -2.14
C SER A 75 -15.03 3.72 -3.07
N THR A 76 -15.40 2.47 -3.29
CA THR A 76 -14.76 1.60 -4.27
C THR A 76 -15.28 1.82 -5.70
N GLN A 77 -16.40 2.52 -5.86
CA GLN A 77 -17.08 2.71 -7.14
C GLN A 77 -16.22 3.51 -8.12
N GLY A 78 -16.04 2.98 -9.33
CA GLY A 78 -15.20 3.61 -10.36
C GLY A 78 -13.70 3.41 -10.16
N LEU A 79 -13.29 2.65 -9.13
CA LEU A 79 -11.90 2.31 -8.81
C LEU A 79 -11.64 0.79 -8.89
N GLU A 80 -12.46 0.05 -9.62
CA GLU A 80 -12.42 -1.42 -9.66
C GLU A 80 -11.09 -1.97 -10.22
N SER A 81 -10.44 -1.23 -11.11
CA SER A 81 -9.14 -1.60 -11.69
C SER A 81 -7.94 -1.04 -10.93
N THR A 82 -8.16 -0.17 -9.95
CA THR A 82 -7.07 0.47 -9.21
C THR A 82 -6.36 -0.54 -8.31
N THR A 83 -5.06 -0.70 -8.48
CA THR A 83 -4.21 -1.43 -7.54
C THR A 83 -4.11 -0.65 -6.24
N LEU A 84 -4.41 -1.30 -5.13
CA LEU A 84 -4.33 -0.69 -3.82
C LEU A 84 -3.13 -1.23 -3.04
N VAL A 85 -2.28 -0.31 -2.59
CA VAL A 85 -1.16 -0.60 -1.69
C VAL A 85 -1.47 0.03 -0.34
N VAL A 86 -1.71 -0.78 0.69
CA VAL A 86 -1.95 -0.26 2.03
C VAL A 86 -0.72 -0.42 2.91
N GLY A 87 -0.55 0.48 3.87
CA GLY A 87 0.57 0.44 4.82
C GLY A 87 0.49 1.54 5.88
N GLY A 88 1.46 1.55 6.79
CA GLY A 88 1.58 2.55 7.86
C GLY A 88 0.82 2.19 9.13
N GLU A 89 -0.18 1.33 9.08
CA GLU A 89 -0.96 0.84 10.22
C GLU A 89 -1.52 -0.56 9.94
N ALA A 90 -2.06 -1.23 10.98
CA ALA A 90 -2.68 -2.54 10.80
C ALA A 90 -3.92 -2.45 9.90
N CYS A 91 -3.97 -3.30 8.87
CA CYS A 91 -5.11 -3.34 7.94
C CYS A 91 -6.14 -4.38 8.41
N PRO A 92 -7.34 -3.95 8.86
CA PRO A 92 -8.37 -4.85 9.36
C PRO A 92 -9.06 -5.63 8.24
N ALA A 93 -9.69 -6.75 8.62
CA ALA A 93 -10.36 -7.65 7.69
C ALA A 93 -11.44 -6.95 6.84
N GLU A 94 -12.19 -6.03 7.45
CA GLU A 94 -13.26 -5.29 6.79
C GLU A 94 -12.77 -4.45 5.60
N VAL A 95 -11.55 -3.90 5.71
CA VAL A 95 -10.92 -3.16 4.60
C VAL A 95 -10.49 -4.12 3.51
N VAL A 96 -9.92 -5.27 3.87
CA VAL A 96 -9.56 -6.33 2.89
C VAL A 96 -10.81 -6.82 2.16
N ASP A 97 -11.88 -7.14 2.90
CA ASP A 97 -13.13 -7.67 2.35
C ASP A 97 -13.82 -6.66 1.42
N THR A 98 -13.68 -5.37 1.70
CA THR A 98 -14.27 -4.31 0.89
C THR A 98 -13.45 -4.02 -0.37
N TRP A 99 -12.12 -4.02 -0.25
CA TRP A 99 -11.25 -3.51 -1.30
C TRP A 99 -10.55 -4.57 -2.14
N ALA A 100 -10.32 -5.78 -1.64
CA ALA A 100 -9.63 -6.82 -2.40
C ALA A 100 -10.46 -7.44 -3.55
N PRO A 101 -11.83 -7.44 -3.53
CA PRO A 101 -12.58 -8.05 -4.63
C PRO A 101 -12.26 -7.43 -5.99
N GLY A 102 -11.83 -8.29 -6.93
CA GLY A 102 -11.62 -7.94 -8.34
C GLY A 102 -10.38 -7.10 -8.66
N ARG A 103 -9.54 -6.77 -7.66
CA ARG A 103 -8.34 -5.94 -7.85
C ARG A 103 -7.10 -6.51 -7.18
N MET A 104 -5.95 -5.99 -7.57
CA MET A 104 -4.71 -6.18 -6.85
C MET A 104 -4.74 -5.33 -5.56
N MET A 105 -4.64 -5.98 -4.41
CA MET A 105 -4.45 -5.31 -3.12
C MET A 105 -3.30 -5.98 -2.38
N VAL A 106 -2.36 -5.18 -1.87
CA VAL A 106 -1.22 -5.67 -1.07
C VAL A 106 -1.02 -4.80 0.16
N ASN A 107 -0.48 -5.40 1.22
CA ASN A 107 -0.07 -4.69 2.43
C ASN A 107 1.45 -4.57 2.46
N GLN A 108 1.95 -3.37 2.74
CA GLN A 108 3.37 -3.07 2.96
C GLN A 108 3.59 -2.77 4.44
N TYR A 109 4.67 -3.31 5.00
CA TYR A 109 5.07 -3.05 6.37
C TYR A 109 6.55 -2.66 6.45
N GLY A 110 6.83 -1.61 7.20
CA GLY A 110 8.17 -1.17 7.55
C GLY A 110 8.13 0.09 8.39
N PRO A 111 8.95 0.19 9.45
CA PRO A 111 9.18 1.45 10.14
C PRO A 111 10.14 2.34 9.33
N SER A 112 10.10 3.66 9.56
CA SER A 112 10.94 4.62 8.84
C SER A 112 12.44 4.36 8.97
N GLU A 113 12.87 3.75 10.09
CA GLU A 113 14.26 3.33 10.35
C GLU A 113 14.76 2.27 9.35
N THR A 114 13.86 1.58 8.67
CA THR A 114 14.19 0.57 7.66
C THR A 114 13.94 1.04 6.22
N THR A 115 13.73 2.33 6.04
CA THR A 115 13.51 2.97 4.72
C THR A 115 12.22 2.47 4.05
N MET A 116 11.08 3.01 4.47
CA MET A 116 9.75 2.84 3.90
C MET A 116 9.09 1.47 4.22
N TYR A 117 9.51 0.38 3.58
CA TYR A 117 8.97 -0.97 3.87
C TYR A 117 10.02 -2.06 3.71
N VAL A 118 9.93 -3.06 4.56
CA VAL A 118 10.82 -4.24 4.58
C VAL A 118 10.11 -5.53 4.24
N SER A 119 8.78 -5.53 4.25
CA SER A 119 7.98 -6.68 3.85
C SER A 119 6.74 -6.26 3.07
N MET A 120 6.23 -7.21 2.30
CA MET A 120 5.02 -7.04 1.51
C MET A 120 4.22 -8.35 1.52
N SER A 121 2.90 -8.25 1.62
CA SER A 121 2.02 -9.41 1.53
C SER A 121 1.97 -9.96 0.09
N ALA A 122 1.55 -11.20 -0.05
CA ALA A 122 0.94 -11.66 -1.29
C ALA A 122 -0.34 -10.84 -1.57
N PRO A 123 -0.92 -10.90 -2.78
CA PRO A 123 -2.22 -10.31 -3.04
C PRO A 123 -3.24 -10.76 -2.00
N LEU A 124 -3.92 -9.78 -1.40
CA LEU A 124 -4.92 -10.03 -0.36
C LEU A 124 -6.20 -10.60 -0.98
N VAL A 125 -6.85 -11.49 -0.23
CA VAL A 125 -8.05 -12.19 -0.68
C VAL A 125 -9.17 -11.93 0.32
N PRO A 126 -10.41 -11.61 -0.13
CA PRO A 126 -11.55 -11.45 0.76
C PRO A 126 -11.76 -12.69 1.63
N GLY A 127 -12.16 -12.51 2.88
CA GLY A 127 -12.37 -13.58 3.85
C GLY A 127 -11.09 -14.17 4.45
N SER A 128 -9.90 -13.62 4.13
CA SER A 128 -8.63 -14.11 4.70
C SER A 128 -8.32 -13.55 6.10
N GLY A 129 -9.16 -12.66 6.62
CA GLY A 129 -8.93 -11.96 7.89
C GLY A 129 -8.05 -10.71 7.74
N PRO A 130 -7.47 -10.19 8.84
CA PRO A 130 -6.59 -9.02 8.80
C PRO A 130 -5.39 -9.24 7.89
N ALA A 131 -4.94 -8.17 7.21
CA ALA A 131 -3.83 -8.28 6.28
C ALA A 131 -2.52 -8.63 7.01
N PRO A 132 -1.81 -9.70 6.57
CA PRO A 132 -0.49 -10.02 7.11
C PRO A 132 0.54 -8.99 6.66
N ILE A 133 1.64 -8.87 7.41
CA ILE A 133 2.79 -8.04 6.98
C ILE A 133 3.58 -8.68 5.83
N GLY A 134 3.29 -9.94 5.51
CA GLY A 134 3.87 -10.64 4.36
C GLY A 134 5.27 -11.18 4.59
N VAL A 135 6.05 -11.21 3.51
CA VAL A 135 7.43 -11.72 3.50
C VAL A 135 8.43 -10.60 3.25
N PRO A 136 9.69 -10.76 3.70
CA PRO A 136 10.73 -9.77 3.43
C PRO A 136 10.90 -9.48 1.94
N VAL A 137 11.07 -8.20 1.60
CA VAL A 137 11.44 -7.80 0.25
C VAL A 137 12.89 -8.21 -0.06
N PRO A 138 13.32 -8.24 -1.33
CA PRO A 138 14.69 -8.57 -1.68
C PRO A 138 15.72 -7.74 -0.90
N ARG A 139 16.70 -8.41 -0.30
CA ARG A 139 17.76 -7.85 0.53
C ARG A 139 17.32 -7.38 1.94
N ALA A 140 16.09 -7.64 2.36
CA ALA A 140 15.63 -7.48 3.73
C ALA A 140 15.49 -8.84 4.43
N ALA A 141 15.52 -8.84 5.78
CA ALA A 141 15.25 -10.00 6.60
C ALA A 141 14.42 -9.58 7.82
N LEU A 142 13.52 -10.47 8.26
CA LEU A 142 12.75 -10.32 9.48
C LEU A 142 13.11 -11.44 10.43
N PHE A 143 13.28 -11.11 11.70
CA PHE A 143 13.59 -12.07 12.76
C PHE A 143 12.58 -11.92 13.90
N VAL A 144 12.02 -13.05 14.34
CA VAL A 144 11.26 -13.09 15.58
C VAL A 144 12.27 -13.30 16.72
N LEU A 145 12.23 -12.41 17.71
CA LEU A 145 13.20 -12.39 18.81
C LEU A 145 12.49 -12.62 20.13
N ASP A 146 13.20 -13.25 21.08
CA ASP A 146 12.77 -13.34 22.47
C ASP A 146 13.00 -12.01 23.24
N GLY A 147 12.62 -11.97 24.52
CA GLY A 147 12.80 -10.79 25.36
C GLY A 147 14.27 -10.38 25.62
N TRP A 148 15.24 -11.18 25.20
CA TRP A 148 16.67 -10.89 25.24
C TRP A 148 17.26 -10.61 23.86
N LEU A 149 16.40 -10.34 22.87
CA LEU A 149 16.78 -10.05 21.47
C LEU A 149 17.52 -11.21 20.77
N ARG A 150 17.23 -12.46 21.14
CA ARG A 150 17.78 -13.65 20.48
C ARG A 150 16.76 -14.26 19.54
N PRO A 151 17.17 -14.72 18.33
CA PRO A 151 16.25 -15.39 17.41
C PRO A 151 15.58 -16.60 18.06
N VAL A 152 14.29 -16.74 17.89
CA VAL A 152 13.53 -17.91 18.32
C VAL A 152 13.41 -18.93 17.20
N PRO A 153 13.33 -20.25 17.52
CA PRO A 153 13.08 -21.28 16.53
C PRO A 153 11.75 -21.10 15.81
N ALA A 154 11.63 -21.61 14.59
CA ALA A 154 10.38 -21.61 13.86
C ALA A 154 9.30 -22.43 14.62
N GLY A 155 8.11 -21.86 14.76
CA GLY A 155 6.98 -22.48 15.43
C GLY A 155 6.88 -22.20 16.95
N VAL A 156 7.70 -21.28 17.46
CA VAL A 156 7.65 -20.80 18.86
C VAL A 156 6.90 -19.49 18.92
#